data_4254b06deaecbce359d25f3fd0117eaf
#
_entry.id   4254b06deaecbce359d25f3fd0117eaf
#
_cell.length_a   1.000
_cell.length_b   1.000
_cell.length_c   1.000
_cell.angle_alpha   90.00
_cell.angle_beta   90.00
_cell.angle_gamma   90.00
#
_symmetry.space_group_name_H-M   'P 1'
#
loop_
_entity.id
_entity.type
_entity.pdbx_description
1 polymer ?
#
loop_
_entity_poly.entity_id
_entity_poly.type
_entity_poly.pdbx_seq_one_letter_code
_entity_poly.pdbx_strand_id
1 'polypeptide(L)'
;KIKSFFTALLFFFTLSSSLSAGPIMVSDSYARSTGPLAKAGAAYMKIMNHSKKDDRLISVYSDIAKKTELHTHLKSDNGVMKMMRIDKGIEIGAMKEHALVRGGEHIMFMGLKEPFENGKIIPVTLLFEKAGEVNIEVVVDQKRKEKKHSQSHTH
;
A
#
# COMPACT_ATOMS: atom_id res chain seq x y z
N LYS A 1 -66.78 -7.11 28.62
CA LYS A 1 -65.61 -7.89 28.14
C LYS A 1 -64.69 -6.94 27.38
N ILE A 2 -63.64 -6.46 28.06
CA ILE A 2 -62.64 -5.56 27.48
C ILE A 2 -61.49 -6.41 27.00
N LYS A 3 -61.23 -6.43 25.70
CA LYS A 3 -60.04 -7.09 25.13
C LYS A 3 -58.91 -6.06 25.05
N SER A 4 -57.92 -6.23 25.91
CA SER A 4 -56.69 -5.45 25.92
C SER A 4 -55.76 -5.92 24.79
N PHE A 5 -55.51 -5.03 23.81
CA PHE A 5 -54.49 -5.26 22.78
C PHE A 5 -53.16 -4.73 23.29
N PHE A 6 -52.23 -5.68 23.61
CA PHE A 6 -50.84 -5.35 23.93
C PHE A 6 -50.07 -5.24 22.62
N THR A 7 -49.79 -4.01 22.21
CA THR A 7 -48.92 -3.75 21.02
C THR A 7 -47.47 -3.78 21.50
N ALA A 8 -46.75 -4.86 21.20
CA ALA A 8 -45.34 -4.96 21.45
C ALA A 8 -44.58 -4.15 20.40
N LEU A 9 -43.99 -3.02 20.81
CA LEU A 9 -43.12 -2.18 19.96
C LEU A 9 -41.70 -2.80 19.94
N LEU A 10 -41.37 -3.48 18.85
CA LEU A 10 -40.04 -4.03 18.64
C LEU A 10 -39.08 -2.88 18.27
N PHE A 11 -38.23 -2.49 19.21
CA PHE A 11 -37.17 -1.51 18.98
C PHE A 11 -36.01 -2.21 18.23
N PHE A 12 -35.95 -2.03 16.92
CA PHE A 12 -34.79 -2.46 16.12
C PHE A 12 -33.63 -1.53 16.42
N PHE A 13 -32.70 -1.99 17.25
CA PHE A 13 -31.44 -1.31 17.52
C PHE A 13 -30.48 -1.57 16.33
N THR A 14 -30.43 -0.64 15.38
CA THR A 14 -29.46 -0.69 14.27
C THR A 14 -28.08 -0.36 14.82
N LEU A 15 -27.24 -1.37 14.99
CA LEU A 15 -25.83 -1.21 15.34
C LEU A 15 -25.10 -0.62 14.12
N SER A 16 -24.98 0.70 14.07
CA SER A 16 -24.15 1.40 13.06
C SER A 16 -22.69 1.12 13.39
N SER A 17 -22.09 0.12 12.71
CA SER A 17 -20.66 -0.11 12.75
C SER A 17 -19.97 1.09 12.05
N SER A 18 -19.44 2.01 12.85
CA SER A 18 -18.54 3.06 12.35
C SER A 18 -17.29 2.38 11.80
N LEU A 19 -17.15 2.32 10.47
CA LEU A 19 -15.92 1.91 9.82
C LEU A 19 -14.88 3.01 10.11
N SER A 20 -14.14 2.87 11.19
CA SER A 20 -13.04 3.77 11.52
C SER A 20 -11.94 3.54 10.49
N ALA A 21 -11.68 4.53 9.64
CA ALA A 21 -10.46 4.52 8.84
C ALA A 21 -9.26 4.42 9.79
N GLY A 22 -8.41 3.42 9.60
CA GLY A 22 -7.21 3.22 10.42
C GLY A 22 -6.26 4.43 10.34
N PRO A 23 -5.24 4.49 11.20
CA PRO A 23 -4.29 5.60 11.24
C PRO A 23 -3.41 5.71 9.99
N ILE A 24 -3.37 4.66 9.18
CA ILE A 24 -2.61 4.63 7.92
C ILE A 24 -3.54 4.84 6.74
N MET A 25 -3.23 5.81 5.90
CA MET A 25 -3.89 6.04 4.63
C MET A 25 -2.91 5.86 3.47
N VAL A 26 -3.33 5.12 2.45
CA VAL A 26 -2.54 4.92 1.22
C VAL A 26 -3.22 5.65 0.08
N SER A 27 -2.44 6.36 -0.70
CA SER A 27 -2.92 7.12 -1.86
C SER A 27 -1.95 7.00 -3.04
N ASP A 28 -2.43 7.38 -4.22
CA ASP A 28 -1.63 7.45 -5.44
C ASP A 28 -0.92 6.13 -5.79
N SER A 29 -1.55 4.99 -5.42
CA SER A 29 -1.00 3.66 -5.63
C SER A 29 -1.11 3.22 -7.10
N TYR A 30 -0.03 2.68 -7.65
CA TYR A 30 -0.02 2.05 -8.96
C TYR A 30 1.04 0.95 -9.03
N ALA A 31 0.82 -0.01 -9.93
CA ALA A 31 1.78 -1.06 -10.22
C ALA A 31 2.15 -1.07 -11.70
N ARG A 32 3.35 -1.57 -11.99
CA ARG A 32 3.80 -1.77 -13.37
C ARG A 32 4.83 -2.89 -13.45
N SER A 33 5.04 -3.39 -14.67
CA SER A 33 6.10 -4.33 -15.02
C SER A 33 6.92 -3.77 -16.19
N THR A 34 8.01 -4.44 -16.53
CA THR A 34 8.86 -4.04 -17.67
C THR A 34 8.27 -4.40 -19.02
N GLY A 35 7.24 -5.22 -19.05
CA GLY A 35 6.55 -5.62 -20.28
C GLY A 35 5.52 -6.72 -20.06
N PRO A 36 4.77 -7.11 -21.11
CA PRO A 36 3.64 -8.04 -21.00
C PRO A 36 4.02 -9.46 -20.55
N LEU A 37 5.25 -9.89 -20.82
CA LEU A 37 5.75 -11.21 -20.43
C LEU A 37 6.68 -11.17 -19.20
N ALA A 38 6.77 -10.02 -18.53
CA ALA A 38 7.63 -9.86 -17.37
C ALA A 38 7.18 -10.80 -16.23
N LYS A 39 8.17 -11.43 -15.59
CA LYS A 39 7.96 -12.29 -14.42
C LYS A 39 8.07 -11.52 -13.10
N ALA A 40 8.34 -10.22 -13.19
CA ALA A 40 8.43 -9.32 -12.05
C ALA A 40 7.71 -8.00 -12.32
N GLY A 41 7.24 -7.39 -11.25
CA GLY A 41 6.60 -6.07 -11.26
C GLY A 41 6.92 -5.30 -9.99
N ALA A 42 6.56 -4.03 -9.98
CA ALA A 42 6.74 -3.18 -8.81
C ALA A 42 5.49 -2.34 -8.55
N ALA A 43 5.25 -1.99 -7.29
CA ALA A 43 4.23 -1.02 -6.92
C ALA A 43 4.83 0.16 -6.14
N TYR A 44 4.20 1.30 -6.34
CA TYR A 44 4.56 2.59 -5.79
C TYR A 44 3.33 3.25 -5.21
N MET A 45 3.49 4.03 -4.16
CA MET A 45 2.37 4.67 -3.46
C MET A 45 2.86 5.73 -2.48
N LYS A 46 1.93 6.51 -1.95
CA LYS A 46 2.15 7.38 -0.81
C LYS A 46 1.46 6.78 0.40
N ILE A 47 2.15 6.76 1.51
CA ILE A 47 1.67 6.23 2.80
C ILE A 47 1.67 7.37 3.80
N MET A 48 0.51 7.77 4.28
CA MET A 48 0.34 8.79 5.30
C MET A 48 0.01 8.14 6.64
N ASN A 49 0.82 8.45 7.64
CA ASN A 49 0.57 8.06 9.02
C ASN A 49 -0.12 9.21 9.76
N HIS A 50 -1.41 9.08 10.03
CA HIS A 50 -2.20 10.07 10.78
C HIS A 50 -2.11 9.90 12.30
N SER A 51 -1.35 8.92 12.78
CA SER A 51 -1.15 8.74 14.22
C SER A 51 -0.08 9.67 14.76
N LYS A 52 -0.12 9.90 16.09
CA LYS A 52 0.90 10.66 16.82
C LYS A 52 2.16 9.86 17.17
N LYS A 53 2.28 8.63 16.65
CA LYS A 53 3.40 7.73 16.89
C LYS A 53 3.97 7.27 15.55
N ASP A 54 5.28 7.13 15.47
CA ASP A 54 5.93 6.50 14.34
C ASP A 54 5.43 5.07 14.18
N ASP A 55 5.31 4.62 12.94
CA ASP A 55 4.99 3.24 12.59
C ASP A 55 6.01 2.71 11.57
N ARG A 56 5.96 1.44 11.26
CA ARG A 56 6.88 0.78 10.35
C ARG A 56 6.13 -0.20 9.46
N LEU A 57 6.29 -0.06 8.15
CA LEU A 57 5.85 -1.06 7.19
C LEU A 57 6.84 -2.21 7.20
N ILE A 58 6.47 -3.34 7.81
CA ILE A 58 7.39 -4.46 8.07
C ILE A 58 7.30 -5.56 7.01
N SER A 59 6.14 -5.71 6.34
CA SER A 59 5.95 -6.74 5.34
C SER A 59 4.85 -6.36 4.34
N VAL A 60 4.88 -7.01 3.19
CA VAL A 60 3.87 -6.88 2.14
C VAL A 60 3.53 -8.25 1.58
N TYR A 61 2.27 -8.43 1.20
CA TYR A 61 1.79 -9.68 0.62
C TYR A 61 0.82 -9.41 -0.54
N SER A 62 0.85 -10.27 -1.55
CA SER A 62 -0.13 -10.30 -2.63
C SER A 62 -0.13 -11.66 -3.31
N ASP A 63 -1.32 -12.18 -3.61
CA ASP A 63 -1.48 -13.45 -4.31
C ASP A 63 -1.07 -13.42 -5.79
N ILE A 64 -0.88 -12.23 -6.36
CA ILE A 64 -0.50 -12.06 -7.77
C ILE A 64 0.90 -12.59 -8.09
N ALA A 65 1.75 -12.77 -7.08
CA ALA A 65 3.14 -13.20 -7.24
C ALA A 65 3.49 -14.35 -6.29
N LYS A 66 4.54 -15.08 -6.62
CA LYS A 66 5.10 -16.12 -5.73
C LYS A 66 5.76 -15.49 -4.50
N LYS A 67 6.28 -14.28 -4.64
CA LYS A 67 7.00 -13.56 -3.59
C LYS A 67 6.77 -12.05 -3.74
N THR A 68 6.48 -11.39 -2.62
CA THR A 68 6.31 -9.92 -2.54
C THR A 68 7.21 -9.40 -1.44
N GLU A 69 8.03 -8.41 -1.74
CA GLU A 69 9.05 -7.87 -0.81
C GLU A 69 9.14 -6.35 -0.89
N LEU A 70 9.68 -5.75 0.16
CA LEU A 70 10.12 -4.35 0.19
C LEU A 70 11.55 -4.27 -0.35
N HIS A 71 11.78 -3.43 -1.34
CA HIS A 71 13.08 -3.22 -1.97
C HIS A 71 13.44 -1.74 -2.03
N THR A 72 14.72 -1.46 -2.14
CA THR A 72 15.26 -0.12 -2.42
C THR A 72 16.36 -0.19 -3.46
N HIS A 73 16.65 0.93 -4.12
CA HIS A 73 17.81 1.10 -4.95
C HIS A 73 18.90 1.81 -4.16
N LEU A 74 20.07 1.18 -4.06
CA LEU A 74 21.26 1.79 -3.49
C LEU A 74 22.30 2.02 -4.59
N LYS A 75 22.90 3.20 -4.57
CA LYS A 75 24.04 3.51 -5.42
C LYS A 75 25.30 3.01 -4.72
N SER A 76 26.01 2.08 -5.35
CA SER A 76 27.31 1.60 -4.85
C SER A 76 28.41 2.66 -5.07
N ASP A 77 29.54 2.51 -4.40
CA ASP A 77 30.66 3.45 -4.45
C ASP A 77 31.20 3.67 -5.86
N ASN A 78 31.07 2.68 -6.75
CA ASN A 78 31.43 2.74 -8.16
C ASN A 78 30.31 3.30 -9.07
N GLY A 79 29.22 3.84 -8.49
CA GLY A 79 28.12 4.46 -9.21
C GLY A 79 27.06 3.51 -9.78
N VAL A 80 27.22 2.20 -9.59
CA VAL A 80 26.23 1.21 -10.05
C VAL A 80 25.01 1.21 -9.14
N MET A 81 23.80 1.29 -9.70
CA MET A 81 22.56 1.14 -8.96
C MET A 81 22.29 -0.34 -8.69
N LYS A 82 22.18 -0.72 -7.43
CA LYS A 82 21.87 -2.08 -7.00
C LYS A 82 20.53 -2.10 -6.27
N MET A 83 19.66 -3.01 -6.67
CA MET A 83 18.40 -3.27 -5.96
C MET A 83 18.68 -4.17 -4.77
N MET A 84 18.17 -3.80 -3.60
CA MET A 84 18.35 -4.57 -2.37
C MET A 84 17.02 -4.70 -1.63
N ARG A 85 16.83 -5.87 -0.99
CA ARG A 85 15.71 -6.09 -0.08
C ARG A 85 15.90 -5.28 1.20
N ILE A 86 14.78 -4.78 1.73
CA ILE A 86 14.71 -4.08 3.01
C ILE A 86 14.19 -5.05 4.06
N ASP A 87 15.10 -5.59 4.89
CA ASP A 87 14.73 -6.57 5.92
C ASP A 87 14.19 -5.93 7.21
N LYS A 88 14.55 -4.67 7.48
CA LYS A 88 14.15 -3.94 8.69
C LYS A 88 12.83 -3.20 8.56
N GLY A 89 12.17 -3.29 7.39
CA GLY A 89 10.99 -2.50 7.06
C GLY A 89 11.28 -1.02 6.80
N ILE A 90 10.23 -0.27 6.49
CA ILE A 90 10.27 1.16 6.14
C ILE A 90 9.57 1.96 7.25
N GLU A 91 10.28 2.91 7.84
CA GLU A 91 9.74 3.77 8.90
C GLU A 91 8.82 4.85 8.32
N ILE A 92 7.64 5.00 8.91
CA ILE A 92 6.66 6.02 8.56
C ILE A 92 6.45 6.90 9.79
N GLY A 93 7.06 8.08 9.79
CA GLY A 93 7.02 9.00 10.93
C GLY A 93 5.61 9.43 11.32
N ALA A 94 5.42 9.77 12.59
CA ALA A 94 4.17 10.29 13.12
C ALA A 94 3.72 11.54 12.36
N MET A 95 2.46 11.59 11.93
CA MET A 95 1.88 12.70 11.17
C MET A 95 2.64 13.04 9.87
N LYS A 96 3.34 12.04 9.27
CA LYS A 96 4.15 12.22 8.05
C LYS A 96 3.69 11.33 6.92
N GLU A 97 3.91 11.81 5.70
CA GLU A 97 3.81 11.04 4.47
C GLU A 97 5.18 10.45 4.11
N HIS A 98 5.18 9.19 3.71
CA HIS A 98 6.32 8.51 3.11
C HIS A 98 5.95 8.01 1.72
N ALA A 99 6.81 8.24 0.73
CA ALA A 99 6.55 7.87 -0.66
C ALA A 99 7.43 6.72 -1.11
N LEU A 100 6.80 5.63 -1.57
CA LEU A 100 7.45 4.57 -2.33
C LEU A 100 7.49 5.00 -3.79
N VAL A 101 8.70 5.15 -4.36
CA VAL A 101 8.91 5.76 -5.67
C VAL A 101 9.87 4.96 -6.55
N ARG A 102 9.80 5.17 -7.85
CA ARG A 102 10.75 4.56 -8.79
C ARG A 102 12.16 5.09 -8.51
N GLY A 103 13.13 4.17 -8.51
CA GLY A 103 14.52 4.50 -8.18
C GLY A 103 14.80 4.63 -6.69
N GLY A 104 13.79 4.53 -5.84
CA GLY A 104 13.88 4.50 -4.38
C GLY A 104 13.27 3.24 -3.80
N GLU A 105 12.64 3.37 -2.63
CA GLU A 105 11.92 2.28 -1.98
C GLU A 105 10.64 1.95 -2.74
N HIS A 106 10.33 0.66 -2.85
CA HIS A 106 9.17 0.15 -3.58
C HIS A 106 8.78 -1.25 -3.14
N ILE A 107 7.58 -1.67 -3.52
CA ILE A 107 7.14 -3.05 -3.41
C ILE A 107 7.56 -3.80 -4.67
N MET A 108 8.22 -4.94 -4.50
CA MET A 108 8.66 -5.80 -5.60
C MET A 108 7.85 -7.10 -5.63
N PHE A 109 7.23 -7.40 -6.76
CA PHE A 109 6.56 -8.67 -7.04
C PHE A 109 7.47 -9.56 -7.86
N MET A 110 7.74 -10.77 -7.40
CA MET A 110 8.62 -11.75 -8.06
C MET A 110 7.86 -13.03 -8.36
N GLY A 111 8.05 -13.55 -9.57
CA GLY A 111 7.33 -14.72 -10.04
C GLY A 111 5.83 -14.42 -10.20
N LEU A 112 5.51 -13.40 -10.99
CA LEU A 112 4.13 -13.07 -11.34
C LEU A 112 3.41 -14.31 -11.88
N LYS A 113 2.25 -14.62 -11.31
CA LYS A 113 1.39 -15.73 -11.73
C LYS A 113 0.60 -15.38 -12.99
N GLU A 114 0.34 -14.09 -13.18
CA GLU A 114 -0.39 -13.52 -14.31
C GLU A 114 0.29 -12.22 -14.78
N PRO A 115 0.14 -11.85 -16.07
CA PRO A 115 0.64 -10.58 -16.58
C PRO A 115 0.04 -9.36 -15.88
N PHE A 116 0.82 -8.30 -15.78
CA PHE A 116 0.33 -6.99 -15.37
C PHE A 116 -0.31 -6.27 -16.58
N GLU A 117 -1.59 -6.55 -16.80
CA GLU A 117 -2.38 -5.87 -17.81
C GLU A 117 -2.80 -4.48 -17.32
N ASN A 118 -2.75 -3.49 -18.19
CA ASN A 118 -3.11 -2.12 -17.84
C ASN A 118 -4.59 -2.03 -17.39
N GLY A 119 -4.83 -1.40 -16.24
CA GLY A 119 -6.15 -1.31 -15.61
C GLY A 119 -6.50 -2.49 -14.69
N LYS A 120 -5.70 -3.55 -14.64
CA LYS A 120 -5.90 -4.65 -13.69
C LYS A 120 -5.76 -4.15 -12.25
N ILE A 121 -6.65 -4.60 -11.38
CA ILE A 121 -6.61 -4.32 -9.94
C ILE A 121 -5.90 -5.46 -9.22
N ILE A 122 -4.91 -5.13 -8.40
CA ILE A 122 -4.11 -6.08 -7.63
C ILE A 122 -4.38 -5.85 -6.15
N PRO A 123 -4.93 -6.85 -5.42
CA PRO A 123 -5.02 -6.80 -3.97
C PRO A 123 -3.63 -6.89 -3.34
N VAL A 124 -3.33 -5.99 -2.43
CA VAL A 124 -2.07 -5.97 -1.68
C VAL A 124 -2.37 -5.76 -0.21
N THR A 125 -1.78 -6.58 0.65
CA THR A 125 -1.82 -6.41 2.09
C THR A 125 -0.49 -5.82 2.57
N LEU A 126 -0.57 -4.68 3.24
CA LEU A 126 0.54 -4.02 3.91
C LEU A 126 0.48 -4.35 5.40
N LEU A 127 1.56 -4.89 5.97
CA LEU A 127 1.63 -5.18 7.40
C LEU A 127 2.48 -4.12 8.10
N PHE A 128 1.85 -3.37 8.99
CA PHE A 128 2.51 -2.36 9.83
C PHE A 128 2.75 -2.91 11.24
N GLU A 129 3.81 -2.44 11.87
CA GLU A 129 4.20 -2.88 13.22
C GLU A 129 3.14 -2.53 14.27
N LYS A 130 2.53 -1.34 14.18
CA LYS A 130 1.54 -0.84 15.14
C LYS A 130 0.11 -0.83 14.58
N ALA A 131 -0.07 -0.35 13.35
CA ALA A 131 -1.39 -0.28 12.74
C ALA A 131 -1.93 -1.64 12.29
N GLY A 132 -1.07 -2.69 12.19
CA GLY A 132 -1.47 -4.01 11.74
C GLY A 132 -1.65 -4.09 10.22
N GLU A 133 -2.58 -4.91 9.77
CA GLU A 133 -2.84 -5.14 8.34
C GLU A 133 -3.68 -4.02 7.73
N VAL A 134 -3.22 -3.51 6.59
CA VAL A 134 -3.94 -2.56 5.75
C VAL A 134 -4.08 -3.16 4.36
N ASN A 135 -5.30 -3.49 3.97
CA ASN A 135 -5.61 -4.02 2.65
C ASN A 135 -5.90 -2.90 1.68
N ILE A 136 -5.22 -2.92 0.53
CA ILE A 136 -5.35 -1.92 -0.52
C ILE A 136 -5.56 -2.57 -1.88
N GLU A 137 -6.12 -1.80 -2.79
CA GLU A 137 -6.22 -2.14 -4.21
C GLU A 137 -5.24 -1.27 -5.00
N VAL A 138 -4.38 -1.91 -5.77
CA VAL A 138 -3.36 -1.24 -6.60
C VAL A 138 -3.69 -1.44 -8.06
N VAL A 139 -3.90 -0.36 -8.81
CA VAL A 139 -4.19 -0.42 -10.24
C VAL A 139 -2.90 -0.55 -11.04
N VAL A 140 -2.87 -1.47 -12.01
CA VAL A 140 -1.77 -1.55 -12.98
C VAL A 140 -1.87 -0.38 -13.94
N ASP A 141 -0.87 0.50 -13.94
CA ASP A 141 -0.73 1.63 -14.85
C ASP A 141 0.66 1.61 -15.52
N GLN A 142 0.73 0.93 -16.66
CA GLN A 142 1.97 0.78 -17.45
C GLN A 142 2.41 2.09 -18.11
N LYS A 143 1.47 3.03 -18.29
CA LYS A 143 1.69 4.29 -19.02
C LYS A 143 2.02 5.46 -18.10
N ARG A 144 1.95 5.27 -16.78
CA ARG A 144 2.16 6.34 -15.81
C ARG A 144 3.51 7.01 -15.98
N LYS A 145 3.47 8.30 -16.23
CA LYS A 145 4.66 9.16 -16.27
C LYS A 145 5.00 9.59 -14.84
N GLU A 146 6.28 9.59 -14.52
CA GLU A 146 6.74 10.16 -13.26
C GLU A 146 6.49 11.66 -13.25
N LYS A 147 5.85 12.14 -12.18
CA LYS A 147 5.92 13.56 -11.86
C LYS A 147 7.35 13.81 -11.38
N LYS A 148 8.15 14.57 -12.16
CA LYS A 148 9.46 15.02 -11.70
C LYS A 148 9.25 15.82 -10.43
N HIS A 149 9.62 15.27 -9.28
CA HIS A 149 9.80 16.06 -8.08
C HIS A 149 11.01 16.96 -8.36
N SER A 150 10.77 18.24 -8.64
CA SER A 150 11.81 19.25 -8.60
C SER A 150 12.27 19.32 -7.15
N GLN A 151 13.44 18.75 -6.86
CA GLN A 151 14.15 19.03 -5.63
C GLN A 151 14.56 20.50 -5.72
N SER A 152 13.80 21.36 -5.03
CA SER A 152 14.26 22.72 -4.74
C SER A 152 15.37 22.59 -3.68
N HIS A 153 16.62 22.52 -4.16
CA HIS A 153 17.76 22.82 -3.31
C HIS A 153 17.71 24.33 -3.03
N THR A 154 17.19 24.69 -1.87
CA THR A 154 17.40 26.02 -1.32
C THR A 154 18.80 26.02 -0.69
N HIS A 155 19.70 26.81 -1.27
CA HIS A 155 20.98 27.18 -0.67
C HIS A 155 20.75 28.07 0.55
#